data_687a41d16c94085e879416741d5da3ba
#
_entry.id   687a41d16c94085e879416741d5da3ba
#
_cell.length_a   1.000
_cell.length_b   1.000
_cell.length_c   1.000
_cell.angle_alpha   90.00
_cell.angle_beta   90.00
_cell.angle_gamma   90.00
#
_symmetry.space_group_name_H-M   'P 1'
#
loop_
_entity.id
_entity.type
_entity.pdbx_description
1 polymer ?
#
loop_
_entity_poly.entity_id
_entity_poly.type
_entity_poly.pdbx_seq_one_letter_code
_entity_poly.pdbx_strand_id
1 'polypeptide(L)'
;MRFNNIRYSVILILSCLLFSDSSAQELITNVYGRNVQSLNGKWDAIIDQYDQGRKNKIYLNKKPEGKTDFYEYSFDHGLLLNVPSDWNSQSPGLNRYEGKVWYARRFDAKKEAGKRLFLYFGAVSYRSRVYLNGKEIGKHEGGFTPFQIEVTNLVKDTDNFLAVEVNNTRTVDAIPAMAFDWWNYGGITRDVFLVSTPKVFIEDYFVQLDKRKSDQVDARVQLSEGSANVNIQIQIPELGVNQKLVTDNKGFAKVSFGVKKLQRWSPDSPKLYKVIIASKDDRVEEMIGFRNLYAKGEDIYLNDKPVFLKAISFHEEIPQRKGRAFSEADAVMLLSEAKALGCNMIRLAHYPQNEYTVRLAEKMGFMLWEEIPIWQGIDFENEATKQKAGTMIREMVMRDKNRCALSFWGVANETQPSEPRNKFLKYLIETCKAVDTTRLMTAAFDLVRFNKEKQLFVMDDPFIQELDVVAINKYMGWYHQWPLAPEKAKWEVAKGKPLIISEFGGEALYGQLGNDDVVSSWSEDYQASLYRDNLKMFKNIPNLRGTAPWILFDFRSPFRFHPTNQDGWNRKGLISDQGFRKKAWYLMRDYYNNIK
;
A
#
# COMPACT_ATOMS: atom_id res chain seq x y z
N MET A 1 -48.50 -65.45 -22.59
CA MET A 1 -47.20 -65.16 -22.03
C MET A 1 -47.18 -63.65 -21.60
N ARG A 2 -47.19 -63.42 -20.28
CA ARG A 2 -47.17 -62.06 -19.73
C ARG A 2 -45.72 -61.67 -19.47
N PHE A 3 -45.24 -60.58 -20.04
CA PHE A 3 -43.94 -59.96 -19.72
C PHE A 3 -44.12 -58.95 -18.62
N ASN A 4 -43.43 -59.14 -17.47
CA ASN A 4 -43.35 -58.26 -16.36
C ASN A 4 -42.28 -57.19 -16.69
N ASN A 5 -42.68 -55.93 -16.68
CA ASN A 5 -41.78 -54.73 -16.72
C ASN A 5 -41.27 -54.41 -15.32
N ILE A 6 -39.99 -54.66 -15.05
CA ILE A 6 -39.29 -54.20 -13.85
C ILE A 6 -38.75 -52.79 -14.17
N ARG A 7 -39.30 -51.78 -13.48
CA ARG A 7 -38.79 -50.40 -13.52
C ARG A 7 -37.67 -50.27 -12.47
N TYR A 8 -36.44 -50.04 -12.92
CA TYR A 8 -35.35 -49.63 -12.06
C TYR A 8 -35.44 -48.11 -11.87
N SER A 9 -35.73 -47.67 -10.63
CA SER A 9 -35.59 -46.26 -10.21
C SER A 9 -34.13 -46.02 -9.86
N VAL A 10 -33.41 -45.28 -10.70
CA VAL A 10 -32.08 -44.78 -10.39
C VAL A 10 -32.26 -43.54 -9.50
N ILE A 11 -31.94 -43.65 -8.22
CA ILE A 11 -31.83 -42.51 -7.31
C ILE A 11 -30.48 -41.84 -7.56
N LEU A 12 -30.50 -40.71 -8.22
CA LEU A 12 -29.33 -39.85 -8.40
C LEU A 12 -29.13 -39.07 -7.10
N ILE A 13 -28.20 -39.51 -6.25
CA ILE A 13 -27.75 -38.73 -5.09
C ILE A 13 -26.86 -37.61 -5.61
N LEU A 14 -27.44 -36.42 -5.74
CA LEU A 14 -26.72 -35.19 -6.03
C LEU A 14 -25.98 -34.77 -4.75
N SER A 15 -24.73 -35.17 -4.59
CA SER A 15 -23.86 -34.61 -3.53
C SER A 15 -23.55 -33.16 -3.89
N CYS A 16 -24.32 -32.23 -3.36
CA CYS A 16 -23.93 -30.82 -3.30
C CYS A 16 -22.67 -30.73 -2.47
N LEU A 17 -21.51 -30.72 -3.11
CA LEU A 17 -20.29 -30.18 -2.53
C LEU A 17 -20.54 -28.68 -2.33
N LEU A 18 -20.96 -28.33 -1.12
CA LEU A 18 -20.89 -26.96 -0.65
C LEU A 18 -19.40 -26.59 -0.60
N PHE A 19 -18.90 -26.03 -1.70
CA PHE A 19 -17.74 -25.15 -1.60
C PHE A 19 -18.21 -23.97 -0.76
N SER A 20 -17.87 -23.98 0.53
CA SER A 20 -17.86 -22.76 1.30
C SER A 20 -16.81 -21.87 0.65
N ASP A 21 -17.24 -20.93 -0.19
CA ASP A 21 -16.46 -19.75 -0.46
C ASP A 21 -16.11 -19.17 0.91
N SER A 22 -14.85 -19.31 1.30
CA SER A 22 -14.35 -18.56 2.44
C SER A 22 -14.36 -17.12 1.98
N SER A 23 -15.46 -16.40 2.25
CA SER A 23 -15.47 -14.95 2.17
C SER A 23 -14.25 -14.48 2.95
N ALA A 24 -13.38 -13.69 2.30
CA ALA A 24 -12.22 -13.11 2.96
C ALA A 24 -12.73 -12.42 4.22
N GLN A 25 -12.17 -12.80 5.38
CA GLN A 25 -12.57 -12.24 6.65
C GLN A 25 -12.28 -10.73 6.63
N GLU A 26 -13.26 -9.91 7.00
CA GLU A 26 -13.09 -8.45 7.08
C GLU A 26 -11.93 -8.12 8.02
N LEU A 27 -11.10 -7.15 7.63
CA LEU A 27 -9.96 -6.71 8.43
C LEU A 27 -10.41 -6.01 9.70
N ILE A 28 -9.81 -6.36 10.82
CA ILE A 28 -9.98 -5.62 12.08
C ILE A 28 -9.32 -4.25 11.92
N THR A 29 -10.12 -3.21 12.05
CA THR A 29 -9.59 -1.83 12.00
C THR A 29 -8.74 -1.53 13.23
N ASN A 30 -7.60 -0.85 13.02
CA ASN A 30 -6.69 -0.39 14.07
C ASN A 30 -6.13 -1.50 14.96
N VAL A 31 -5.51 -2.50 14.38
CA VAL A 31 -4.85 -3.61 15.12
C VAL A 31 -3.79 -3.09 16.10
N TYR A 32 -3.03 -2.05 15.73
CA TYR A 32 -2.01 -1.44 16.59
C TYR A 32 -2.57 -0.76 17.87
N GLY A 33 -3.85 -0.45 17.90
CA GLY A 33 -4.55 0.08 19.09
C GLY A 33 -5.21 -0.98 19.95
N ARG A 34 -4.98 -2.28 19.66
CA ARG A 34 -5.61 -3.39 20.37
C ARG A 34 -4.64 -4.15 21.27
N ASN A 35 -5.19 -5.09 22.05
CA ASN A 35 -4.37 -6.03 22.82
C ASN A 35 -3.75 -7.06 21.87
N VAL A 36 -2.45 -6.97 21.64
CA VAL A 36 -1.72 -7.83 20.74
C VAL A 36 -0.50 -8.46 21.42
N GLN A 37 -0.23 -9.72 21.07
CA GLN A 37 1.03 -10.38 21.35
C GLN A 37 1.86 -10.35 20.07
N SER A 38 3.04 -9.72 20.12
CA SER A 38 3.95 -9.70 18.97
C SER A 38 4.57 -11.08 18.75
N LEU A 39 4.53 -11.53 17.50
CA LEU A 39 5.24 -12.71 17.03
C LEU A 39 6.48 -12.33 16.20
N ASN A 40 6.87 -11.07 16.21
CA ASN A 40 8.09 -10.58 15.57
C ASN A 40 9.36 -11.19 16.18
N GLY A 41 10.47 -11.06 15.48
CA GLY A 41 11.79 -11.50 15.92
C GLY A 41 12.38 -12.54 14.97
N LYS A 42 13.23 -13.42 15.48
CA LYS A 42 13.86 -14.46 14.66
C LYS A 42 12.90 -15.63 14.46
N TRP A 43 12.74 -16.04 13.21
CA TRP A 43 11.98 -17.22 12.80
C TRP A 43 12.92 -18.22 12.14
N ASP A 44 12.72 -19.51 12.38
CA ASP A 44 13.39 -20.56 11.63
C ASP A 44 12.90 -20.54 10.18
N ALA A 45 13.82 -20.76 9.24
CA ALA A 45 13.50 -20.70 7.82
C ALA A 45 14.13 -21.84 7.02
N ILE A 46 13.41 -22.30 6.00
CA ILE A 46 13.87 -23.31 5.04
C ILE A 46 13.69 -22.73 3.63
N ILE A 47 14.77 -22.75 2.83
CA ILE A 47 14.70 -22.37 1.41
C ILE A 47 14.21 -23.58 0.63
N ASP A 48 13.02 -23.50 0.03
CA ASP A 48 12.39 -24.58 -0.72
C ASP A 48 12.56 -24.35 -2.24
N GLN A 49 13.80 -24.37 -2.70
CA GLN A 49 14.13 -24.09 -4.09
C GLN A 49 13.56 -25.10 -5.10
N TYR A 50 13.22 -26.31 -4.64
CA TYR A 50 12.69 -27.38 -5.46
C TYR A 50 11.17 -27.57 -5.32
N ASP A 51 10.49 -26.72 -4.56
CA ASP A 51 9.04 -26.82 -4.30
C ASP A 51 8.60 -28.19 -3.74
N GLN A 52 9.38 -28.75 -2.83
CA GLN A 52 9.10 -30.04 -2.21
C GLN A 52 8.49 -29.93 -0.81
N GLY A 53 8.50 -28.74 -0.19
CA GLY A 53 8.10 -28.56 1.21
C GLY A 53 6.68 -29.03 1.52
N ARG A 54 5.71 -28.76 0.62
CA ARG A 54 4.32 -29.25 0.81
C ARG A 54 4.22 -30.77 0.64
N LYS A 55 4.91 -31.35 -0.34
CA LYS A 55 4.95 -32.81 -0.57
C LYS A 55 5.54 -33.53 0.63
N ASN A 56 6.63 -32.98 1.18
CA ASN A 56 7.31 -33.50 2.36
C ASN A 56 6.62 -33.12 3.68
N LYS A 57 5.51 -32.34 3.60
CA LYS A 57 4.72 -31.92 4.75
C LYS A 57 5.56 -31.28 5.87
N ILE A 58 6.54 -30.42 5.51
CA ILE A 58 7.44 -29.80 6.46
C ILE A 58 6.72 -28.95 7.51
N TYR A 59 5.50 -28.48 7.21
CA TYR A 59 4.61 -27.79 8.15
C TYR A 59 4.16 -28.66 9.33
N LEU A 60 4.38 -29.97 9.32
CA LEU A 60 4.15 -30.86 10.46
C LEU A 60 5.32 -30.86 11.45
N ASN A 61 6.49 -30.37 11.02
CA ASN A 61 7.73 -30.40 11.80
C ASN A 61 8.02 -31.76 12.45
N LYS A 62 7.87 -32.84 11.67
CA LYS A 62 8.14 -34.21 12.14
C LYS A 62 9.60 -34.36 12.54
N LYS A 63 9.83 -35.06 13.64
CA LYS A 63 11.16 -35.46 14.10
C LYS A 63 11.46 -36.89 13.65
N PRO A 64 12.73 -37.22 13.41
CA PRO A 64 13.13 -38.61 13.22
C PRO A 64 12.67 -39.49 14.39
N GLU A 65 11.96 -40.56 14.09
CA GLU A 65 11.52 -41.54 15.11
C GLU A 65 12.56 -42.64 15.30
N GLY A 66 13.41 -42.86 14.29
CA GLY A 66 14.48 -43.85 14.31
C GLY A 66 15.79 -43.32 13.74
N LYS A 67 16.90 -44.05 14.00
CA LYS A 67 18.24 -43.69 13.53
C LYS A 67 18.39 -43.66 12.00
N THR A 68 17.48 -44.29 11.29
CA THR A 68 17.49 -44.42 9.82
C THR A 68 16.55 -43.40 9.14
N ASP A 69 15.77 -42.67 9.94
CA ASP A 69 14.86 -41.67 9.39
C ASP A 69 15.65 -40.45 8.94
N PHE A 70 15.44 -40.05 7.71
CA PHE A 70 16.04 -38.89 7.11
C PHE A 70 14.95 -37.89 6.68
N TYR A 71 15.08 -36.65 7.15
CA TYR A 71 14.27 -35.53 6.69
C TYR A 71 15.21 -34.50 6.05
N GLU A 72 15.08 -34.32 4.74
CA GLU A 72 15.90 -33.38 3.98
C GLU A 72 15.71 -31.93 4.45
N TYR A 73 14.48 -31.62 4.88
CA TYR A 73 14.11 -30.29 5.37
C TYR A 73 13.71 -30.35 6.84
N SER A 74 14.44 -29.63 7.68
CA SER A 74 14.16 -29.50 9.11
C SER A 74 14.36 -28.06 9.58
N PHE A 75 13.45 -27.57 10.43
CA PHE A 75 13.61 -26.26 11.06
C PHE A 75 14.62 -26.27 12.21
N ASP A 76 15.07 -27.44 12.70
CA ASP A 76 15.90 -27.52 13.92
C ASP A 76 17.32 -26.97 13.75
N HIS A 77 17.82 -26.85 12.54
CA HIS A 77 19.16 -26.32 12.23
C HIS A 77 19.12 -25.44 10.99
N GLY A 78 17.96 -24.82 10.76
CA GLY A 78 17.70 -23.99 9.59
C GLY A 78 18.34 -22.61 9.66
N LEU A 79 18.14 -21.84 8.60
CA LEU A 79 18.45 -20.43 8.55
C LEU A 79 17.54 -19.67 9.52
N LEU A 80 18.09 -18.67 10.22
CA LEU A 80 17.29 -17.74 11.03
C LEU A 80 17.07 -16.45 10.24
N LEU A 81 15.80 -16.09 10.02
CA LEU A 81 15.41 -14.82 9.39
C LEU A 81 14.65 -13.94 10.38
N ASN A 82 14.92 -12.65 10.33
CA ASN A 82 14.17 -11.67 11.11
C ASN A 82 12.79 -11.39 10.47
N VAL A 83 11.78 -11.28 11.30
CA VAL A 83 10.42 -10.88 10.96
C VAL A 83 10.06 -9.70 11.88
N PRO A 84 9.61 -8.55 11.36
CA PRO A 84 9.49 -8.22 9.94
C PRO A 84 10.83 -7.98 9.26
N SER A 85 10.99 -8.45 8.04
CA SER A 85 12.01 -8.03 7.05
C SER A 85 11.82 -8.81 5.74
N ASP A 86 12.51 -8.41 4.68
CA ASP A 86 12.69 -9.23 3.49
C ASP A 86 13.84 -10.22 3.69
N TRP A 87 13.84 -11.36 2.96
CA TRP A 87 14.96 -12.30 3.02
C TRP A 87 16.15 -11.87 2.15
N ASN A 88 15.91 -11.01 1.15
CA ASN A 88 16.91 -10.63 0.14
C ASN A 88 18.05 -9.79 0.74
N SER A 89 17.76 -9.03 1.80
CA SER A 89 18.76 -8.21 2.50
C SER A 89 19.45 -8.92 3.66
N GLN A 90 18.96 -10.10 4.11
CA GLN A 90 19.45 -10.77 5.30
C GLN A 90 20.58 -11.78 5.03
N SER A 91 20.72 -12.24 3.78
CA SER A 91 21.78 -13.18 3.41
C SER A 91 22.26 -12.91 1.98
N PRO A 92 23.58 -12.88 1.73
CA PRO A 92 24.12 -12.70 0.38
C PRO A 92 23.58 -13.73 -0.63
N GLY A 93 23.40 -14.99 -0.22
CA GLY A 93 22.87 -16.06 -1.07
C GLY A 93 21.39 -15.87 -1.43
N LEU A 94 20.65 -15.05 -0.70
CA LEU A 94 19.26 -14.76 -0.95
C LEU A 94 19.03 -13.42 -1.68
N ASN A 95 20.08 -12.66 -1.94
CA ASN A 95 19.97 -11.32 -2.48
C ASN A 95 19.09 -11.23 -3.76
N ARG A 96 19.23 -12.18 -4.66
CA ARG A 96 18.46 -12.30 -5.90
C ARG A 96 17.50 -13.48 -5.92
N TYR A 97 17.30 -14.14 -4.77
CA TYR A 97 16.43 -15.31 -4.71
C TYR A 97 14.97 -14.93 -4.90
N GLU A 98 14.36 -15.50 -5.91
CA GLU A 98 12.92 -15.51 -6.13
C GLU A 98 12.45 -16.96 -6.10
N GLY A 99 11.51 -17.28 -5.21
CA GLY A 99 11.08 -18.66 -4.99
C GLY A 99 10.33 -18.81 -3.68
N LYS A 100 10.42 -20.01 -3.10
CA LYS A 100 9.73 -20.36 -1.86
C LYS A 100 10.67 -20.41 -0.66
N VAL A 101 10.23 -19.79 0.42
CA VAL A 101 10.83 -19.88 1.73
C VAL A 101 9.74 -20.24 2.74
N TRP A 102 10.00 -21.24 3.55
CA TRP A 102 9.16 -21.59 4.69
C TRP A 102 9.71 -20.92 5.93
N TYR A 103 8.83 -20.27 6.67
CA TYR A 103 9.11 -19.68 7.98
C TYR A 103 8.42 -20.51 9.05
N ALA A 104 9.04 -20.64 10.23
CA ALA A 104 8.42 -21.27 11.38
C ALA A 104 8.70 -20.53 12.68
N ARG A 105 7.70 -20.53 13.56
CA ARG A 105 7.82 -19.97 14.91
C ARG A 105 6.97 -20.76 15.90
N ARG A 106 7.53 -20.98 17.09
CA ARG A 106 6.75 -21.47 18.24
C ARG A 106 6.30 -20.30 19.11
N PHE A 107 5.10 -20.42 19.66
CA PHE A 107 4.57 -19.41 20.57
C PHE A 107 3.54 -20.02 21.53
N ASP A 108 3.37 -19.38 22.67
CA ASP A 108 2.31 -19.67 23.62
C ASP A 108 1.16 -18.68 23.40
N ALA A 109 -0.09 -19.14 23.56
CA ALA A 109 -1.28 -18.32 23.38
C ALA A 109 -2.10 -18.33 24.66
N LYS A 110 -2.19 -17.18 25.33
CA LYS A 110 -3.07 -17.07 26.49
C LYS A 110 -4.53 -17.06 26.06
N LYS A 111 -5.20 -18.20 26.24
CA LYS A 111 -6.64 -18.29 26.02
C LYS A 111 -7.40 -17.72 27.21
N GLU A 112 -8.31 -16.80 26.92
CA GLU A 112 -9.23 -16.24 27.91
C GLU A 112 -10.67 -16.56 27.50
N ALA A 113 -11.49 -16.99 28.46
CA ALA A 113 -12.90 -17.30 28.19
C ALA A 113 -13.63 -16.05 27.65
N GLY A 114 -14.39 -16.24 26.58
CA GLY A 114 -15.12 -15.15 25.93
C GLY A 114 -14.27 -14.24 25.04
N LYS A 115 -13.01 -14.60 24.76
CA LYS A 115 -12.14 -13.92 23.79
C LYS A 115 -12.02 -14.69 22.49
N ARG A 116 -11.80 -13.94 21.40
CA ARG A 116 -11.42 -14.47 20.09
C ARG A 116 -9.96 -14.11 19.80
N LEU A 117 -9.27 -14.98 19.08
CA LEU A 117 -7.86 -14.82 18.74
C LEU A 117 -7.68 -14.85 17.22
N PHE A 118 -6.93 -13.89 16.72
CA PHE A 118 -6.64 -13.74 15.29
C PHE A 118 -5.14 -13.65 15.06
N LEU A 119 -4.62 -14.41 14.09
CA LEU A 119 -3.29 -14.17 13.54
C LEU A 119 -3.42 -13.06 12.49
N TYR A 120 -2.73 -11.95 12.73
CA TYR A 120 -2.64 -10.81 11.83
C TYR A 120 -1.25 -10.75 11.21
N PHE A 121 -1.21 -10.58 9.90
CA PHE A 121 0.01 -10.34 9.14
C PHE A 121 -0.11 -8.97 8.46
N GLY A 122 0.82 -8.06 8.73
CA GLY A 122 0.82 -6.72 8.14
C GLY A 122 1.15 -6.72 6.65
N ALA A 123 2.01 -7.63 6.21
CA ALA A 123 2.22 -8.01 4.80
C ALA A 123 3.12 -9.24 4.69
N VAL A 124 2.85 -10.07 3.69
CA VAL A 124 3.70 -11.20 3.29
C VAL A 124 3.90 -11.16 1.78
N SER A 125 5.13 -11.00 1.33
CA SER A 125 5.43 -10.81 -0.09
C SER A 125 5.88 -12.13 -0.74
N TYR A 126 5.18 -12.68 -1.72
CA TYR A 126 3.99 -12.21 -2.40
C TYR A 126 2.76 -13.10 -2.13
N ARG A 127 2.87 -14.44 -2.25
CA ARG A 127 1.86 -15.45 -1.91
C ARG A 127 2.21 -16.11 -0.60
N SER A 128 1.21 -16.36 0.22
CA SER A 128 1.40 -17.06 1.48
C SER A 128 0.36 -18.18 1.70
N ARG A 129 0.81 -19.23 2.40
CA ARG A 129 -0.04 -20.26 3.02
C ARG A 129 0.35 -20.37 4.48
N VAL A 130 -0.62 -20.32 5.34
CA VAL A 130 -0.42 -20.33 6.78
C VAL A 130 -0.89 -21.66 7.36
N TYR A 131 -0.02 -22.28 8.16
CA TYR A 131 -0.27 -23.55 8.83
C TYR A 131 -0.11 -23.36 10.35
N LEU A 132 -1.08 -23.80 11.10
CA LEU A 132 -1.02 -23.80 12.57
C LEU A 132 -1.20 -25.23 13.09
N ASN A 133 -0.25 -25.69 13.90
CA ASN A 133 -0.25 -27.03 14.49
C ASN A 133 -0.45 -28.15 13.44
N GLY A 134 0.16 -27.98 12.26
CA GLY A 134 0.12 -28.94 11.15
C GLY A 134 -1.12 -28.87 10.24
N LYS A 135 -2.03 -27.93 10.48
CA LYS A 135 -3.24 -27.71 9.65
C LYS A 135 -3.11 -26.43 8.84
N GLU A 136 -3.41 -26.46 7.54
CA GLU A 136 -3.56 -25.24 6.74
C GLU A 136 -4.79 -24.47 7.22
N ILE A 137 -4.60 -23.18 7.54
CA ILE A 137 -5.64 -22.33 8.12
C ILE A 137 -6.00 -21.13 7.25
N GLY A 138 -5.16 -20.79 6.25
CA GLY A 138 -5.47 -19.70 5.35
C GLY A 138 -4.40 -19.48 4.28
N LYS A 139 -4.76 -18.64 3.31
CA LYS A 139 -3.93 -18.20 2.18
C LYS A 139 -4.15 -16.74 1.95
N HIS A 140 -3.12 -16.07 1.42
CA HIS A 140 -3.23 -14.70 0.95
C HIS A 140 -2.35 -14.48 -0.27
N GLU A 141 -2.77 -13.60 -1.17
CA GLU A 141 -2.00 -13.16 -2.33
C GLU A 141 -2.04 -11.64 -2.41
N GLY A 142 -0.87 -11.01 -2.28
CA GLY A 142 -0.70 -9.57 -2.25
C GLY A 142 0.44 -9.18 -1.32
N GLY A 143 1.54 -8.63 -1.87
CA GLY A 143 2.78 -8.41 -1.12
C GLY A 143 2.78 -7.21 -0.18
N PHE A 144 1.71 -6.39 -0.17
CA PHE A 144 1.74 -5.05 0.42
C PHE A 144 0.53 -4.72 1.30
N THR A 145 -0.39 -5.65 1.42
CA THR A 145 -1.64 -5.47 2.18
C THR A 145 -1.74 -6.46 3.33
N PRO A 146 -2.43 -6.09 4.42
CA PRO A 146 -2.59 -6.97 5.56
C PRO A 146 -3.68 -8.00 5.33
N PHE A 147 -3.57 -9.11 6.07
CA PHE A 147 -4.64 -10.10 6.20
C PHE A 147 -4.66 -10.70 7.60
N GLN A 148 -5.75 -11.35 7.93
CA GLN A 148 -5.91 -12.01 9.23
C GLN A 148 -6.64 -13.34 9.11
N ILE A 149 -6.45 -14.19 10.10
CA ILE A 149 -7.07 -15.52 10.18
C ILE A 149 -7.51 -15.74 11.62
N GLU A 150 -8.77 -16.07 11.84
CA GLU A 150 -9.24 -16.45 13.16
C GLU A 150 -8.70 -17.81 13.59
N VAL A 151 -8.11 -17.87 14.78
CA VAL A 151 -7.48 -19.06 15.33
C VAL A 151 -7.98 -19.46 16.71
N THR A 152 -9.08 -18.87 17.16
CA THR A 152 -9.67 -19.08 18.50
C THR A 152 -9.75 -20.55 18.91
N ASN A 153 -10.24 -21.40 18.02
CA ASN A 153 -10.43 -22.84 18.26
C ASN A 153 -9.25 -23.71 17.79
N LEU A 154 -8.19 -23.10 17.26
CA LEU A 154 -7.06 -23.81 16.66
C LEU A 154 -5.79 -23.73 17.50
N VAL A 155 -5.62 -22.66 18.28
CA VAL A 155 -4.47 -22.49 19.17
C VAL A 155 -4.60 -23.38 20.41
N LYS A 156 -3.43 -23.79 20.93
CA LYS A 156 -3.24 -24.39 22.25
C LYS A 156 -2.74 -23.32 23.22
N ASP A 157 -2.82 -23.56 24.51
CA ASP A 157 -2.29 -22.62 25.51
C ASP A 157 -0.77 -22.48 25.40
N THR A 158 -0.07 -23.59 25.08
CA THR A 158 1.38 -23.63 24.94
C THR A 158 1.81 -24.36 23.68
N ASP A 159 3.04 -24.10 23.26
CA ASP A 159 3.75 -24.78 22.16
C ASP A 159 2.96 -24.87 20.85
N ASN A 160 2.39 -23.74 20.43
CA ASN A 160 1.84 -23.65 19.09
C ASN A 160 2.97 -23.61 18.07
N PHE A 161 2.83 -24.37 17.01
CA PHE A 161 3.74 -24.36 15.86
C PHE A 161 3.07 -23.66 14.68
N LEU A 162 3.54 -22.47 14.35
CA LEU A 162 3.12 -21.69 13.21
C LEU A 162 4.15 -21.86 12.09
N ALA A 163 3.71 -22.33 10.93
CA ALA A 163 4.52 -22.38 9.72
C ALA A 163 3.87 -21.58 8.60
N VAL A 164 4.68 -20.84 7.85
CA VAL A 164 4.22 -19.97 6.74
C VAL A 164 5.05 -20.27 5.50
N GLU A 165 4.41 -20.79 4.46
CA GLU A 165 4.99 -20.87 3.12
C GLU A 165 4.86 -19.49 2.48
N VAL A 166 5.98 -18.91 2.04
CA VAL A 166 6.04 -17.62 1.35
C VAL A 166 6.66 -17.83 -0.03
N ASN A 167 6.05 -17.28 -1.06
CA ASN A 167 6.53 -17.39 -2.44
C ASN A 167 6.46 -16.05 -3.16
N ASN A 168 7.61 -15.50 -3.59
CA ASN A 168 7.69 -14.26 -4.36
C ASN A 168 7.95 -14.48 -5.87
N THR A 169 7.81 -15.70 -6.37
CA THR A 169 7.95 -15.96 -7.82
C THR A 169 6.95 -15.09 -8.60
N ARG A 170 7.46 -14.37 -9.60
CA ARG A 170 6.64 -13.53 -10.47
C ARG A 170 5.78 -14.38 -11.41
N THR A 171 4.55 -13.93 -11.65
CA THR A 171 3.64 -14.57 -12.60
C THR A 171 2.89 -13.51 -13.40
N VAL A 172 2.41 -13.87 -14.57
CA VAL A 172 1.71 -12.95 -15.49
C VAL A 172 0.41 -12.41 -14.91
N ASP A 173 -0.23 -13.17 -14.03
CA ASP A 173 -1.49 -12.86 -13.36
C ASP A 173 -1.31 -12.20 -11.99
N ALA A 174 -0.06 -11.91 -11.60
CA ALA A 174 0.25 -11.22 -10.34
C ALA A 174 0.09 -9.69 -10.46
N ILE A 175 0.05 -9.01 -9.32
CA ILE A 175 0.02 -7.56 -9.20
C ILE A 175 1.10 -7.14 -8.18
N PRO A 176 2.23 -6.55 -8.66
CA PRO A 176 2.58 -6.28 -10.05
C PRO A 176 2.82 -7.55 -10.84
N ALA A 177 2.79 -7.47 -12.19
CA ALA A 177 2.99 -8.60 -13.09
C ALA A 177 4.47 -9.01 -13.20
N MET A 178 4.92 -9.52 -14.37
CA MET A 178 6.27 -10.07 -14.55
C MET A 178 7.39 -9.04 -14.46
N ALA A 179 7.17 -7.83 -14.99
CA ALA A 179 8.18 -6.79 -15.07
C ALA A 179 7.77 -5.56 -14.27
N PHE A 180 8.62 -5.11 -13.36
CA PHE A 180 8.45 -3.87 -12.61
C PHE A 180 9.80 -3.32 -12.16
N ASP A 181 9.95 -1.99 -12.11
CA ASP A 181 11.23 -1.30 -11.92
C ASP A 181 11.58 -1.08 -10.43
N TRP A 182 11.37 -2.10 -9.58
CA TRP A 182 11.86 -2.13 -8.18
C TRP A 182 12.21 -3.55 -7.77
N TRP A 183 12.95 -3.70 -6.63
CA TRP A 183 13.41 -5.02 -6.20
C TRP A 183 12.25 -5.89 -5.73
N ASN A 184 12.23 -7.16 -6.16
CA ASN A 184 11.21 -8.12 -5.79
C ASN A 184 11.53 -8.74 -4.41
N TYR A 185 11.40 -7.94 -3.38
CA TYR A 185 11.61 -8.38 -2.02
C TYR A 185 10.60 -9.44 -1.60
N GLY A 186 11.08 -10.60 -1.10
CA GLY A 186 10.24 -11.66 -0.57
C GLY A 186 10.36 -11.78 0.94
N GLY A 187 9.33 -12.30 1.61
CA GLY A 187 9.35 -12.54 3.04
C GLY A 187 8.11 -12.08 3.79
N ILE A 188 8.15 -12.23 5.11
CA ILE A 188 7.18 -11.62 6.03
C ILE A 188 7.70 -10.22 6.35
N THR A 189 7.25 -9.25 5.56
CA THR A 189 7.88 -7.92 5.48
C THR A 189 7.33 -6.91 6.48
N ARG A 190 6.21 -7.22 7.15
CA ARG A 190 5.62 -6.39 8.19
C ARG A 190 5.25 -7.22 9.40
N ASP A 191 4.78 -6.55 10.46
CA ASP A 191 4.50 -7.15 11.77
C ASP A 191 3.57 -8.36 11.69
N VAL A 192 3.81 -9.32 12.59
CA VAL A 192 2.92 -10.47 12.85
C VAL A 192 2.45 -10.39 14.29
N PHE A 193 1.13 -10.40 14.47
CA PHE A 193 0.50 -10.32 15.77
C PHE A 193 -0.49 -11.46 16.01
N LEU A 194 -0.57 -11.91 17.26
CA LEU A 194 -1.74 -12.59 17.77
C LEU A 194 -2.62 -11.53 18.45
N VAL A 195 -3.77 -11.24 17.84
CA VAL A 195 -4.71 -10.21 18.29
C VAL A 195 -5.79 -10.86 19.15
N SER A 196 -6.04 -10.31 20.34
CA SER A 196 -7.12 -10.75 21.22
C SER A 196 -8.27 -9.74 21.24
N THR A 197 -9.48 -10.20 20.98
CA THR A 197 -10.70 -9.39 21.00
C THR A 197 -11.78 -10.02 21.90
N PRO A 198 -12.77 -9.27 22.39
CA PRO A 198 -13.98 -9.86 22.94
C PRO A 198 -14.71 -10.75 21.93
N LYS A 199 -15.69 -11.54 22.37
CA LYS A 199 -16.53 -12.33 21.46
C LYS A 199 -17.25 -11.45 20.46
N VAL A 200 -17.87 -10.37 20.93
CA VAL A 200 -18.44 -9.30 20.11
C VAL A 200 -17.53 -8.08 20.27
N PHE A 201 -16.96 -7.62 19.17
CA PHE A 201 -16.00 -6.52 19.17
C PHE A 201 -16.30 -5.52 18.04
N ILE A 202 -15.72 -4.34 18.13
CA ILE A 202 -15.76 -3.30 17.09
C ILE A 202 -14.83 -3.74 15.96
N GLU A 203 -15.39 -4.37 14.92
CA GLU A 203 -14.62 -4.92 13.81
C GLU A 203 -14.14 -3.82 12.88
N ASP A 204 -15.05 -2.89 12.54
CA ASP A 204 -14.74 -1.76 11.67
C ASP A 204 -15.39 -0.47 12.17
N TYR A 205 -14.75 0.65 11.84
CA TYR A 205 -15.31 1.98 12.01
C TYR A 205 -14.72 2.96 11.02
N PHE A 206 -15.45 4.04 10.78
CA PHE A 206 -15.01 5.15 9.95
C PHE A 206 -15.53 6.46 10.54
N VAL A 207 -14.63 7.37 10.92
CA VAL A 207 -14.97 8.66 11.54
C VAL A 207 -14.28 9.75 10.76
N GLN A 208 -15.04 10.54 10.01
CA GLN A 208 -14.52 11.54 9.09
C GLN A 208 -15.37 12.80 9.11
N LEU A 209 -14.77 13.92 8.69
CA LEU A 209 -15.51 15.13 8.40
C LEU A 209 -16.35 14.91 7.13
N ASP A 210 -17.60 15.37 7.15
CA ASP A 210 -18.46 15.36 5.96
C ASP A 210 -17.77 16.08 4.80
N LYS A 211 -17.87 15.54 3.60
CA LYS A 211 -17.22 16.08 2.39
C LYS A 211 -17.67 17.51 2.06
N ARG A 212 -18.91 17.87 2.41
CA ARG A 212 -19.56 19.12 2.03
C ARG A 212 -19.74 20.11 3.19
N LYS A 213 -19.62 19.63 4.43
CA LYS A 213 -19.85 20.43 5.64
C LYS A 213 -18.63 20.41 6.53
N SER A 214 -18.05 21.57 6.75
CA SER A 214 -16.80 21.75 7.47
C SER A 214 -16.90 21.61 8.99
N ASP A 215 -18.09 21.44 9.51
CA ASP A 215 -18.40 21.34 10.94
C ASP A 215 -19.24 20.10 11.33
N GLN A 216 -19.43 19.18 10.38
CA GLN A 216 -20.17 17.94 10.60
C GLN A 216 -19.25 16.72 10.47
N VAL A 217 -19.27 15.87 11.47
CA VAL A 217 -18.57 14.57 11.48
C VAL A 217 -19.57 13.46 11.18
N ASP A 218 -19.22 12.61 10.24
CA ASP A 218 -19.90 11.36 9.95
C ASP A 218 -19.14 10.20 10.58
N ALA A 219 -19.86 9.37 11.31
CA ALA A 219 -19.30 8.18 11.95
C ALA A 219 -20.16 6.96 11.65
N ARG A 220 -19.50 5.85 11.34
CA ARG A 220 -20.11 4.52 11.20
C ARG A 220 -19.27 3.50 11.96
N VAL A 221 -19.95 2.53 12.56
CA VAL A 221 -19.34 1.45 13.35
C VAL A 221 -19.99 0.14 12.95
N GLN A 222 -19.18 -0.89 12.75
CA GLN A 222 -19.60 -2.25 12.51
C GLN A 222 -19.09 -3.13 13.65
N LEU A 223 -19.97 -3.86 14.29
CA LEU A 223 -19.62 -4.93 15.22
C LEU A 223 -19.46 -6.26 14.48
N SER A 224 -18.59 -7.11 14.99
CA SER A 224 -18.48 -8.49 14.53
C SER A 224 -19.79 -9.25 14.78
N GLU A 225 -20.07 -10.26 13.94
CA GLU A 225 -21.20 -11.20 14.10
C GLU A 225 -22.60 -10.58 14.15
N GLY A 226 -22.84 -9.45 13.46
CA GLY A 226 -24.19 -8.91 13.26
C GLY A 226 -24.98 -8.68 14.55
N SER A 227 -24.33 -8.20 15.59
CA SER A 227 -24.92 -8.01 16.93
C SER A 227 -25.94 -6.88 16.95
N ALA A 228 -27.23 -7.23 16.97
CA ALA A 228 -28.35 -6.29 17.00
C ALA A 228 -28.56 -5.64 18.38
N ASN A 229 -29.06 -4.41 18.35
CA ASN A 229 -29.48 -3.66 19.55
C ASN A 229 -28.36 -3.45 20.57
N VAL A 230 -27.10 -3.39 20.14
CA VAL A 230 -25.97 -3.08 21.01
C VAL A 230 -25.74 -1.56 21.07
N ASN A 231 -25.62 -1.05 22.30
CA ASN A 231 -25.30 0.36 22.52
C ASN A 231 -23.83 0.63 22.16
N ILE A 232 -23.63 1.63 21.32
CA ILE A 232 -22.32 2.16 20.94
C ILE A 232 -22.20 3.59 21.45
N GLN A 233 -21.05 3.93 21.99
CA GLN A 233 -20.70 5.30 22.38
C GLN A 233 -19.50 5.77 21.54
N ILE A 234 -19.61 6.98 20.97
CA ILE A 234 -18.52 7.66 20.27
C ILE A 234 -18.21 8.94 21.02
N GLN A 235 -16.97 9.08 21.45
CA GLN A 235 -16.51 10.24 22.21
C GLN A 235 -15.32 10.91 21.51
N ILE A 236 -15.32 12.24 21.50
CA ILE A 236 -14.15 13.08 21.17
C ILE A 236 -14.04 14.09 22.31
N PRO A 237 -13.34 13.75 23.42
CA PRO A 237 -13.38 14.54 24.65
C PRO A 237 -12.98 15.99 24.46
N GLU A 238 -11.95 16.25 23.66
CA GLU A 238 -11.41 17.60 23.37
C GLU A 238 -12.44 18.51 22.66
N LEU A 239 -13.41 17.92 21.96
CA LEU A 239 -14.50 18.63 21.28
C LEU A 239 -15.82 18.57 22.04
N GLY A 240 -15.86 17.96 23.22
CA GLY A 240 -17.08 17.77 24.02
C GLY A 240 -18.10 16.82 23.36
N VAL A 241 -17.67 15.98 22.42
CA VAL A 241 -18.56 15.05 21.71
C VAL A 241 -18.79 13.80 22.54
N ASN A 242 -20.07 13.43 22.67
CA ASN A 242 -20.49 12.19 23.30
C ASN A 242 -21.80 11.70 22.63
N GLN A 243 -21.66 10.88 21.58
CA GLN A 243 -22.77 10.33 20.80
C GLN A 243 -23.10 8.92 21.26
N LYS A 244 -24.40 8.63 21.36
CA LYS A 244 -24.92 7.29 21.66
C LYS A 244 -25.70 6.77 20.46
N LEU A 245 -25.43 5.55 20.06
CA LEU A 245 -26.05 4.87 18.93
C LEU A 245 -26.48 3.46 19.37
N VAL A 246 -27.35 2.86 18.57
CA VAL A 246 -27.74 1.46 18.71
C VAL A 246 -27.53 0.79 17.37
N THR A 247 -26.96 -0.40 17.37
CA THR A 247 -26.74 -1.17 16.14
C THR A 247 -28.06 -1.75 15.60
N ASP A 248 -28.14 -1.83 14.27
CA ASP A 248 -29.20 -2.54 13.58
C ASP A 248 -29.03 -4.07 13.68
N ASN A 249 -29.87 -4.81 12.95
CA ASN A 249 -29.86 -6.28 12.94
C ASN A 249 -28.60 -6.90 12.29
N LYS A 250 -27.76 -6.08 11.64
CA LYS A 250 -26.47 -6.48 11.06
C LYS A 250 -25.27 -6.05 11.91
N GLY A 251 -25.50 -5.49 13.10
CA GLY A 251 -24.44 -4.95 13.94
C GLY A 251 -23.88 -3.61 13.47
N PHE A 252 -24.58 -2.91 12.57
CA PHE A 252 -24.15 -1.64 12.01
C PHE A 252 -24.84 -0.45 12.67
N ALA A 253 -24.07 0.61 12.94
CA ALA A 253 -24.59 1.87 13.45
C ALA A 253 -23.94 3.05 12.73
N LYS A 254 -24.68 4.12 12.50
CA LYS A 254 -24.17 5.36 11.90
C LYS A 254 -24.80 6.58 12.54
N VAL A 255 -24.04 7.68 12.55
CA VAL A 255 -24.51 8.99 13.04
C VAL A 255 -23.78 10.11 12.32
N SER A 256 -24.46 11.23 12.14
CA SER A 256 -23.85 12.50 11.73
C SER A 256 -24.11 13.54 12.82
N PHE A 257 -23.10 14.27 13.25
CA PHE A 257 -23.20 15.26 14.32
C PHE A 257 -22.33 16.48 14.07
N GLY A 258 -22.80 17.63 14.52
CA GLY A 258 -22.07 18.89 14.46
C GLY A 258 -20.96 18.94 15.49
N VAL A 259 -19.83 19.55 15.12
CA VAL A 259 -18.68 19.80 16.02
C VAL A 259 -18.37 21.30 16.04
N LYS A 260 -18.23 21.83 17.25
CA LYS A 260 -17.85 23.24 17.46
C LYS A 260 -16.35 23.34 17.73
N LYS A 261 -15.73 24.44 17.29
CA LYS A 261 -14.31 24.74 17.53
C LYS A 261 -13.35 23.68 16.97
N LEU A 262 -13.72 23.03 15.86
CA LEU A 262 -12.87 22.06 15.21
C LEU A 262 -11.67 22.73 14.56
N GLN A 263 -10.46 22.41 15.02
CA GLN A 263 -9.22 22.72 14.32
C GLN A 263 -8.98 21.64 13.26
N ARG A 264 -9.18 22.00 12.00
CA ARG A 264 -9.01 21.06 10.88
C ARG A 264 -7.53 20.77 10.66
N TRP A 265 -7.23 19.51 10.38
CA TRP A 265 -5.88 19.04 10.05
C TRP A 265 -5.38 19.65 8.74
N SER A 266 -4.12 20.06 8.70
CA SER A 266 -3.40 20.45 7.49
C SER A 266 -1.90 20.15 7.66
N PRO A 267 -1.08 20.18 6.59
CA PRO A 267 0.37 20.04 6.68
C PRO A 267 1.04 21.02 7.64
N ASP A 268 0.52 22.24 7.73
CA ASP A 268 1.06 23.28 8.62
C ASP A 268 0.50 23.20 10.05
N SER A 269 -0.59 22.46 10.24
CA SER A 269 -1.25 22.28 11.53
C SER A 269 -1.83 20.86 11.64
N PRO A 270 -0.98 19.85 11.90
CA PRO A 270 -1.36 18.43 11.85
C PRO A 270 -2.11 18.00 13.13
N LYS A 271 -3.24 18.66 13.42
CA LYS A 271 -4.05 18.39 14.61
C LYS A 271 -4.78 17.06 14.49
N LEU A 272 -4.55 16.20 15.47
CA LEU A 272 -5.27 14.94 15.67
C LEU A 272 -6.06 14.99 16.98
N TYR A 273 -7.22 14.36 17.00
CA TYR A 273 -8.09 14.22 18.16
C TYR A 273 -8.18 12.77 18.60
N LYS A 274 -8.19 12.54 19.91
CA LYS A 274 -8.50 11.23 20.46
C LYS A 274 -9.98 10.94 20.23
N VAL A 275 -10.27 9.92 19.41
CA VAL A 275 -11.59 9.35 19.19
C VAL A 275 -11.68 8.04 19.95
N ILE A 276 -12.74 7.89 20.74
CA ILE A 276 -13.01 6.70 21.53
C ILE A 276 -14.32 6.13 21.03
N ILE A 277 -14.30 4.85 20.67
CA ILE A 277 -15.49 4.09 20.29
C ILE A 277 -15.61 2.94 21.27
N ALA A 278 -16.76 2.82 21.93
CA ALA A 278 -16.97 1.81 22.95
C ALA A 278 -18.33 1.13 22.79
N SER A 279 -18.35 -0.17 23.00
CA SER A 279 -19.54 -0.98 23.27
C SER A 279 -19.50 -1.46 24.72
N LYS A 280 -20.43 -2.33 25.11
CA LYS A 280 -20.40 -2.96 26.44
C LYS A 280 -19.12 -3.74 26.70
N ASP A 281 -18.62 -4.45 25.66
CA ASP A 281 -17.58 -5.46 25.82
C ASP A 281 -16.25 -5.05 25.17
N ASP A 282 -16.26 -4.04 24.27
CA ASP A 282 -15.07 -3.61 23.52
C ASP A 282 -14.89 -2.08 23.52
N ARG A 283 -13.64 -1.64 23.48
CA ARG A 283 -13.25 -0.24 23.44
C ARG A 283 -12.05 -0.05 22.55
N VAL A 284 -12.15 0.87 21.61
CA VAL A 284 -11.09 1.26 20.68
C VAL A 284 -10.79 2.74 20.84
N GLU A 285 -9.52 3.09 20.88
CA GLU A 285 -9.05 4.47 20.89
C GLU A 285 -8.16 4.71 19.67
N GLU A 286 -8.37 5.83 19.00
CA GLU A 286 -7.56 6.21 17.85
C GLU A 286 -7.38 7.72 17.76
N MET A 287 -6.19 8.16 17.28
CA MET A 287 -5.94 9.54 16.94
C MET A 287 -6.39 9.79 15.50
N ILE A 288 -7.38 10.66 15.30
CA ILE A 288 -7.98 10.96 13.99
C ILE A 288 -7.93 12.47 13.75
N GLY A 289 -7.48 12.86 12.57
CA GLY A 289 -7.56 14.24 12.08
C GLY A 289 -8.80 14.45 11.20
N PHE A 290 -9.30 15.67 11.19
CA PHE A 290 -10.47 16.05 10.41
C PHE A 290 -10.12 17.12 9.39
N ARG A 291 -10.46 16.89 8.13
CA ARG A 291 -10.20 17.85 7.05
C ARG A 291 -11.24 17.70 5.93
N ASN A 292 -11.45 18.77 5.16
CA ASN A 292 -12.12 18.71 3.88
C ASN A 292 -11.09 18.72 2.76
N LEU A 293 -11.26 17.85 1.78
CA LEU A 293 -10.44 17.79 0.57
C LEU A 293 -11.34 17.56 -0.64
N TYR A 294 -11.21 18.42 -1.64
CA TYR A 294 -11.99 18.31 -2.87
C TYR A 294 -11.26 18.97 -4.04
N ALA A 295 -11.58 18.52 -5.26
CA ALA A 295 -11.20 19.18 -6.50
C ALA A 295 -12.39 20.00 -7.03
N LYS A 296 -12.13 21.21 -7.53
CA LYS A 296 -13.12 22.07 -8.15
C LYS A 296 -12.49 22.86 -9.30
N GLY A 297 -12.97 22.61 -10.52
CA GLY A 297 -12.33 23.12 -11.71
C GLY A 297 -10.90 22.61 -11.81
N GLU A 298 -9.96 23.49 -11.98
CA GLU A 298 -8.53 23.15 -12.10
C GLU A 298 -7.77 23.21 -10.76
N ASP A 299 -8.46 23.38 -9.63
CA ASP A 299 -7.85 23.54 -8.32
C ASP A 299 -8.15 22.38 -7.37
N ILE A 300 -7.18 22.13 -6.45
CA ILE A 300 -7.32 21.25 -5.30
C ILE A 300 -7.49 22.12 -4.05
N TYR A 301 -8.53 21.85 -3.27
CA TYR A 301 -8.82 22.57 -2.04
C TYR A 301 -8.63 21.69 -0.81
N LEU A 302 -7.82 22.15 0.12
CA LEU A 302 -7.70 21.61 1.47
C LEU A 302 -8.26 22.63 2.47
N ASN A 303 -9.31 22.25 3.21
CA ASN A 303 -9.97 23.13 4.18
C ASN A 303 -10.42 24.47 3.55
N ASP A 304 -10.99 24.41 2.36
CA ASP A 304 -11.52 25.52 1.59
C ASP A 304 -10.46 26.52 1.06
N LYS A 305 -9.17 26.14 1.14
CA LYS A 305 -8.07 26.92 0.57
C LYS A 305 -7.42 26.14 -0.56
N PRO A 306 -7.08 26.79 -1.68
CA PRO A 306 -6.31 26.12 -2.72
C PRO A 306 -4.95 25.69 -2.19
N VAL A 307 -4.50 24.50 -2.61
CA VAL A 307 -3.21 23.95 -2.19
C VAL A 307 -2.40 23.52 -3.41
N PHE A 308 -1.11 23.86 -3.38
CA PHE A 308 -0.13 23.30 -4.31
C PHE A 308 0.60 22.12 -3.63
N LEU A 309 0.66 20.98 -4.32
CA LEU A 309 1.26 19.76 -3.80
C LEU A 309 2.77 19.76 -4.07
N LYS A 310 3.54 20.06 -3.06
CA LYS A 310 5.00 19.95 -3.04
C LYS A 310 5.36 18.52 -2.67
N ALA A 311 5.36 17.63 -3.68
CA ALA A 311 5.42 16.19 -3.42
C ALA A 311 6.78 15.58 -3.73
N ILE A 312 7.01 14.39 -3.18
CA ILE A 312 8.12 13.50 -3.52
C ILE A 312 7.62 12.06 -3.47
N SER A 313 8.14 11.21 -4.35
CA SER A 313 7.92 9.77 -4.28
C SER A 313 9.06 9.09 -3.54
N PHE A 314 8.78 7.97 -2.86
CA PHE A 314 9.82 7.04 -2.41
C PHE A 314 9.29 5.60 -2.36
N HIS A 315 10.20 4.64 -2.61
CA HIS A 315 9.94 3.23 -2.33
C HIS A 315 10.07 2.95 -0.82
N GLU A 316 9.36 1.95 -0.33
CA GLU A 316 9.48 1.44 1.05
C GLU A 316 10.80 0.67 1.20
N GLU A 317 11.91 1.39 1.08
CA GLU A 317 13.26 0.83 1.05
C GLU A 317 14.23 1.70 1.84
N ILE A 318 15.18 1.07 2.53
CA ILE A 318 16.32 1.72 3.15
C ILE A 318 17.56 1.38 2.32
N PRO A 319 18.01 2.29 1.43
CA PRO A 319 19.09 2.00 0.50
C PRO A 319 20.38 1.53 1.18
N GLN A 320 20.76 2.15 2.30
CA GLN A 320 21.96 1.81 3.05
C GLN A 320 21.95 0.38 3.59
N ARG A 321 20.75 -0.18 3.85
CA ARG A 321 20.55 -1.57 4.27
C ARG A 321 20.28 -2.51 3.09
N LYS A 322 20.00 -1.98 1.91
CA LYS A 322 19.60 -2.70 0.69
C LYS A 322 18.38 -3.60 0.90
N GLY A 323 17.40 -3.13 1.68
CA GLY A 323 16.22 -3.89 2.07
C GLY A 323 15.02 -3.03 2.37
N ARG A 324 13.89 -3.69 2.64
CA ARG A 324 12.63 -3.05 2.99
C ARG A 324 12.73 -2.17 4.24
N ALA A 325 12.03 -1.05 4.21
CA ALA A 325 11.70 -0.30 5.42
C ALA A 325 10.59 -1.04 6.19
N PHE A 326 10.81 -1.36 7.45
CA PHE A 326 9.88 -2.16 8.25
C PHE A 326 9.63 -1.64 9.67
N SER A 327 10.28 -0.56 10.07
CA SER A 327 10.20 -0.02 11.43
C SER A 327 9.77 1.44 11.46
N GLU A 328 9.34 1.90 12.64
CA GLU A 328 9.06 3.32 12.86
C GLU A 328 10.31 4.19 12.62
N ALA A 329 11.50 3.70 13.00
CA ALA A 329 12.76 4.40 12.76
C ALA A 329 13.05 4.58 11.26
N ASP A 330 12.73 3.57 10.43
CA ASP A 330 12.84 3.67 8.98
C ASP A 330 11.88 4.73 8.42
N ALA A 331 10.64 4.74 8.91
CA ALA A 331 9.64 5.74 8.54
C ALA A 331 10.09 7.17 8.93
N VAL A 332 10.66 7.34 10.13
CA VAL A 332 11.23 8.62 10.58
C VAL A 332 12.31 9.08 9.61
N MET A 333 13.23 8.21 9.20
CA MET A 333 14.31 8.56 8.29
C MET A 333 13.79 9.04 6.94
N LEU A 334 12.89 8.27 6.30
CA LEU A 334 12.33 8.62 4.99
C LEU A 334 11.52 9.93 5.03
N LEU A 335 10.64 10.08 6.02
CA LEU A 335 9.80 11.26 6.15
C LEU A 335 10.59 12.51 6.57
N SER A 336 11.64 12.36 7.37
CA SER A 336 12.50 13.50 7.76
C SER A 336 13.24 14.09 6.57
N GLU A 337 13.74 13.27 5.65
CA GLU A 337 14.37 13.76 4.42
C GLU A 337 13.35 14.45 3.49
N ALA A 338 12.14 13.92 3.38
CA ALA A 338 11.06 14.59 2.65
C ALA A 338 10.67 15.95 3.29
N LYS A 339 10.67 16.03 4.63
CA LYS A 339 10.39 17.28 5.34
C LYS A 339 11.51 18.30 5.12
N ALA A 340 12.76 17.86 5.16
CA ALA A 340 13.94 18.70 4.90
C ALA A 340 13.95 19.23 3.45
N LEU A 341 13.39 18.48 2.49
CA LEU A 341 13.21 18.91 1.10
C LEU A 341 12.12 19.99 0.95
N GLY A 342 11.28 20.20 1.95
CA GLY A 342 10.16 21.16 1.92
C GLY A 342 8.85 20.58 1.38
N CYS A 343 8.69 19.26 1.38
CA CYS A 343 7.47 18.60 0.91
C CYS A 343 6.30 18.79 1.88
N ASN A 344 5.08 18.87 1.33
CA ASN A 344 3.82 18.76 2.06
C ASN A 344 3.02 17.51 1.67
N MET A 345 3.52 16.75 0.70
CA MET A 345 2.88 15.53 0.20
C MET A 345 3.92 14.45 -0.11
N ILE A 346 3.53 13.19 0.08
CA ILE A 346 4.31 12.01 -0.32
C ILE A 346 3.44 11.14 -1.24
N ARG A 347 4.01 10.70 -2.37
CA ARG A 347 3.45 9.59 -3.13
C ARG A 347 4.13 8.30 -2.69
N LEU A 348 3.36 7.40 -2.11
CA LEU A 348 3.81 6.09 -1.67
C LEU A 348 3.84 5.14 -2.87
N ALA A 349 4.89 5.28 -3.68
CA ALA A 349 5.00 4.56 -4.94
C ALA A 349 5.63 3.16 -4.72
N HIS A 350 5.17 2.15 -5.44
CA HIS A 350 3.92 2.09 -6.27
C HIS A 350 2.90 1.15 -5.60
N TYR A 351 2.95 1.03 -4.28
CA TYR A 351 2.22 0.06 -3.47
C TYR A 351 1.95 0.62 -2.06
N PRO A 352 0.94 0.08 -1.35
CA PRO A 352 0.68 0.46 0.03
C PRO A 352 1.92 0.24 0.89
N GLN A 353 2.35 1.29 1.60
CA GLN A 353 3.51 1.21 2.46
C GLN A 353 3.16 0.84 3.90
N ASN A 354 4.18 0.69 4.74
CA ASN A 354 4.03 0.30 6.14
C ASN A 354 3.12 1.26 6.90
N GLU A 355 2.29 0.74 7.79
CA GLU A 355 1.37 1.55 8.61
C GLU A 355 2.13 2.56 9.51
N TYR A 356 3.37 2.29 9.91
CA TYR A 356 4.23 3.26 10.59
C TYR A 356 4.45 4.51 9.75
N THR A 357 4.72 4.34 8.45
CA THR A 357 4.91 5.47 7.53
C THR A 357 3.64 6.31 7.41
N VAL A 358 2.48 5.67 7.24
CA VAL A 358 1.19 6.36 7.08
C VAL A 358 0.81 7.12 8.35
N ARG A 359 0.93 6.48 9.53
CA ARG A 359 0.62 7.10 10.83
C ARG A 359 1.58 8.23 11.20
N LEU A 360 2.85 8.08 10.88
CA LEU A 360 3.84 9.11 11.15
C LEU A 360 3.69 10.31 10.21
N ALA A 361 3.41 10.07 8.92
CA ALA A 361 3.13 11.12 7.95
C ALA A 361 1.96 12.01 8.40
N GLU A 362 0.90 11.42 8.95
CA GLU A 362 -0.24 12.13 9.52
C GLU A 362 0.18 13.08 10.66
N LYS A 363 1.04 12.61 11.58
CA LYS A 363 1.59 13.40 12.69
C LYS A 363 2.55 14.47 12.23
N MET A 364 3.34 14.21 11.20
CA MET A 364 4.34 15.15 10.66
C MET A 364 3.75 16.17 9.69
N GLY A 365 2.48 16.05 9.33
CA GLY A 365 1.80 16.98 8.42
C GLY A 365 2.16 16.74 6.96
N PHE A 366 2.03 15.50 6.49
CA PHE A 366 2.10 15.18 5.08
C PHE A 366 0.75 14.72 4.55
N MET A 367 0.35 15.22 3.41
CA MET A 367 -0.67 14.59 2.57
C MET A 367 -0.07 13.34 1.94
N LEU A 368 -0.89 12.32 1.70
CA LEU A 368 -0.43 11.06 1.11
C LEU A 368 -1.24 10.71 -0.14
N TRP A 369 -0.54 10.17 -1.12
CA TRP A 369 -1.11 9.42 -2.24
C TRP A 369 -0.68 7.97 -2.09
N GLU A 370 -1.64 7.08 -1.93
CA GLU A 370 -1.43 5.64 -1.84
C GLU A 370 -2.07 4.93 -3.03
N GLU A 371 -1.41 3.88 -3.51
CA GLU A 371 -1.83 3.12 -4.70
C GLU A 371 -1.50 1.64 -4.54
N ILE A 372 -2.21 0.77 -5.27
CA ILE A 372 -1.82 -0.63 -5.44
C ILE A 372 -0.96 -0.75 -6.71
N PRO A 373 -0.08 -1.78 -6.83
CA PRO A 373 0.91 -1.83 -7.90
C PRO A 373 0.33 -2.23 -9.27
N ILE A 374 -0.70 -1.51 -9.74
CA ILE A 374 -1.20 -1.56 -11.10
C ILE A 374 -0.26 -0.74 -11.98
N TRP A 375 0.84 -1.38 -12.38
CA TRP A 375 1.94 -0.76 -13.07
C TRP A 375 2.14 -1.36 -14.46
N GLN A 376 2.10 -0.51 -15.50
CA GLN A 376 2.30 -0.85 -16.92
C GLN A 376 1.50 -2.10 -17.38
N GLY A 377 2.18 -3.23 -17.58
CA GLY A 377 1.68 -4.43 -18.25
C GLY A 377 0.90 -5.37 -17.33
N ILE A 378 -0.30 -5.00 -16.92
CA ILE A 378 -1.25 -5.86 -16.19
C ILE A 378 -2.14 -6.62 -17.19
N ASP A 379 -2.51 -7.85 -16.89
CA ASP A 379 -3.51 -8.61 -17.65
C ASP A 379 -4.93 -8.12 -17.31
N PHE A 380 -5.35 -7.07 -18.01
CA PHE A 380 -6.65 -6.40 -17.77
C PHE A 380 -7.86 -7.20 -18.24
N GLU A 381 -7.69 -8.27 -19.03
CA GLU A 381 -8.76 -9.13 -19.49
C GLU A 381 -9.02 -10.29 -18.52
N ASN A 382 -8.07 -10.58 -17.64
CA ASN A 382 -8.14 -11.70 -16.72
C ASN A 382 -8.99 -11.34 -15.49
N GLU A 383 -10.13 -12.02 -15.33
CA GLU A 383 -11.05 -11.79 -14.22
C GLU A 383 -10.42 -12.13 -12.86
N ALA A 384 -9.55 -13.16 -12.78
CA ALA A 384 -8.84 -13.49 -11.54
C ALA A 384 -7.87 -12.39 -11.13
N THR A 385 -7.15 -11.79 -12.08
CA THR A 385 -6.29 -10.61 -11.84
C THR A 385 -7.11 -9.43 -11.35
N LYS A 386 -8.29 -9.18 -11.93
CA LYS A 386 -9.20 -8.12 -11.52
C LYS A 386 -9.70 -8.32 -10.08
N GLN A 387 -10.07 -9.55 -9.70
CA GLN A 387 -10.50 -9.86 -8.33
C GLN A 387 -9.35 -9.69 -7.32
N LYS A 388 -8.12 -10.08 -7.66
CA LYS A 388 -6.93 -9.82 -6.84
C LYS A 388 -6.73 -8.33 -6.61
N ALA A 389 -6.81 -7.52 -7.68
CA ALA A 389 -6.69 -6.06 -7.58
C ALA A 389 -7.78 -5.48 -6.69
N GLY A 390 -9.03 -5.94 -6.85
CA GLY A 390 -10.16 -5.54 -6.02
C GLY A 390 -9.94 -5.87 -4.54
N THR A 391 -9.39 -7.04 -4.23
CA THR A 391 -9.04 -7.43 -2.86
C THR A 391 -7.95 -6.52 -2.29
N MET A 392 -6.84 -6.35 -3.01
CA MET A 392 -5.72 -5.50 -2.56
C MET A 392 -6.15 -4.05 -2.31
N ILE A 393 -6.93 -3.46 -3.23
CA ILE A 393 -7.35 -2.06 -3.07
C ILE A 393 -8.34 -1.91 -1.91
N ARG A 394 -9.21 -2.90 -1.70
CA ARG A 394 -10.12 -2.92 -0.56
C ARG A 394 -9.35 -3.02 0.76
N GLU A 395 -8.38 -3.93 0.87
CA GLU A 395 -7.52 -4.10 2.05
C GLU A 395 -6.74 -2.82 2.37
N MET A 396 -6.16 -2.16 1.35
CA MET A 396 -5.49 -0.87 1.47
C MET A 396 -6.43 0.20 2.06
N VAL A 397 -7.60 0.39 1.44
CA VAL A 397 -8.57 1.40 1.87
C VAL A 397 -9.13 1.07 3.27
N MET A 398 -9.42 -0.19 3.56
CA MET A 398 -9.92 -0.61 4.89
C MET A 398 -8.91 -0.32 6.00
N ARG A 399 -7.62 -0.54 5.74
CA ARG A 399 -6.55 -0.24 6.70
C ARG A 399 -6.45 1.26 6.99
N ASP A 400 -6.49 2.11 5.94
CA ASP A 400 -6.04 3.50 6.04
C ASP A 400 -7.15 4.57 5.92
N LYS A 401 -8.40 4.19 5.69
CA LYS A 401 -9.52 5.14 5.52
C LYS A 401 -9.70 6.14 6.67
N ASN A 402 -9.27 5.83 7.89
CA ASN A 402 -9.31 6.76 9.03
C ASN A 402 -8.11 7.73 9.09
N ARG A 403 -7.10 7.57 8.21
CA ARG A 403 -5.93 8.45 8.18
C ARG A 403 -6.25 9.74 7.43
N CYS A 404 -6.26 10.88 8.10
CA CYS A 404 -6.54 12.18 7.46
C CYS A 404 -5.44 12.61 6.48
N ALA A 405 -4.22 12.10 6.65
CA ALA A 405 -3.12 12.29 5.70
C ALA A 405 -3.46 11.76 4.31
N LEU A 406 -4.17 10.63 4.22
CA LEU A 406 -4.58 10.05 2.94
C LEU A 406 -5.46 11.04 2.17
N SER A 407 -4.98 11.47 1.02
CA SER A 407 -5.59 12.47 0.16
C SER A 407 -6.02 11.88 -1.17
N PHE A 408 -5.25 10.90 -1.68
CA PHE A 408 -5.49 10.30 -2.98
C PHE A 408 -5.43 8.77 -2.91
N TRP A 409 -6.41 8.14 -3.55
CA TRP A 409 -6.35 6.73 -3.91
C TRP A 409 -5.95 6.62 -5.38
N GLY A 410 -4.78 6.03 -5.64
CA GLY A 410 -4.25 5.77 -6.98
C GLY A 410 -4.71 4.42 -7.51
N VAL A 411 -5.14 4.36 -8.78
CA VAL A 411 -5.65 3.13 -9.39
C VAL A 411 -4.77 2.59 -10.52
N ALA A 412 -3.80 3.37 -11.01
CA ALA A 412 -2.90 2.93 -12.07
C ALA A 412 -1.64 3.79 -12.17
N ASN A 413 -0.56 3.20 -12.67
CA ASN A 413 0.65 3.86 -13.13
C ASN A 413 1.06 3.38 -14.53
N GLU A 414 1.19 4.31 -15.50
CA GLU A 414 1.71 4.09 -16.86
C GLU A 414 1.06 2.93 -17.63
N THR A 415 -0.25 2.78 -17.46
CA THR A 415 -1.02 1.74 -18.16
C THR A 415 -1.51 2.23 -19.52
N GLN A 416 -1.37 1.39 -20.56
CA GLN A 416 -1.74 1.74 -21.92
C GLN A 416 -3.28 1.77 -22.10
N PRO A 417 -3.84 2.75 -22.85
CA PRO A 417 -5.27 2.86 -23.07
C PRO A 417 -5.84 1.65 -23.79
N SER A 418 -6.87 1.07 -23.21
CA SER A 418 -7.70 0.03 -23.84
C SER A 418 -9.05 -0.05 -23.15
N GLU A 419 -10.03 -0.63 -23.81
CA GLU A 419 -11.35 -0.83 -23.19
C GLU A 419 -11.30 -1.77 -21.98
N PRO A 420 -10.60 -2.92 -22.02
CA PRO A 420 -10.40 -3.78 -20.84
C PRO A 420 -9.75 -3.03 -19.68
N ARG A 421 -8.67 -2.27 -19.92
CA ARG A 421 -8.02 -1.42 -18.91
C ARG A 421 -9.01 -0.44 -18.28
N ASN A 422 -9.80 0.25 -19.07
CA ASN A 422 -10.75 1.24 -18.58
C ASN A 422 -11.84 0.61 -17.70
N LYS A 423 -12.38 -0.56 -18.10
CA LYS A 423 -13.33 -1.32 -17.28
C LYS A 423 -12.73 -1.78 -15.96
N PHE A 424 -11.49 -2.28 -16.00
CA PHE A 424 -10.76 -2.74 -14.83
C PHE A 424 -10.51 -1.58 -13.84
N LEU A 425 -9.97 -0.46 -14.31
CA LEU A 425 -9.69 0.69 -13.44
C LEU A 425 -10.97 1.33 -12.89
N LYS A 426 -12.06 1.34 -13.64
CA LYS A 426 -13.36 1.78 -13.16
C LYS A 426 -13.86 0.90 -12.01
N TYR A 427 -13.74 -0.41 -12.13
CA TYR A 427 -14.05 -1.34 -11.04
C TYR A 427 -13.23 -1.04 -9.77
N LEU A 428 -11.94 -0.68 -9.91
CA LEU A 428 -11.12 -0.29 -8.75
C LEU A 428 -11.61 1.01 -8.11
N ILE A 429 -11.98 2.01 -8.91
CA ILE A 429 -12.59 3.26 -8.40
C ILE A 429 -13.88 2.98 -7.64
N GLU A 430 -14.75 2.14 -8.19
CA GLU A 430 -16.01 1.75 -7.55
C GLU A 430 -15.75 0.99 -6.24
N THR A 431 -14.76 0.11 -6.20
CA THR A 431 -14.34 -0.62 -4.99
C THR A 431 -13.85 0.35 -3.91
N CYS A 432 -13.02 1.34 -4.25
CA CYS A 432 -12.61 2.38 -3.31
C CYS A 432 -13.81 3.17 -2.78
N LYS A 433 -14.68 3.65 -3.68
CA LYS A 433 -15.83 4.49 -3.33
C LYS A 433 -16.88 3.75 -2.51
N ALA A 434 -16.96 2.44 -2.61
CA ALA A 434 -17.84 1.62 -1.76
C ALA A 434 -17.43 1.67 -0.28
N VAL A 435 -16.13 1.89 0.00
CA VAL A 435 -15.57 1.97 1.34
C VAL A 435 -15.39 3.43 1.78
N ASP A 436 -14.82 4.27 0.91
CA ASP A 436 -14.44 5.65 1.22
C ASP A 436 -14.74 6.60 0.05
N THR A 437 -15.58 7.59 0.28
CA THR A 437 -15.95 8.63 -0.69
C THR A 437 -15.28 9.98 -0.41
N THR A 438 -14.38 10.06 0.57
CA THR A 438 -13.82 11.33 1.07
C THR A 438 -12.41 11.65 0.53
N ARG A 439 -11.80 10.74 -0.22
CA ARG A 439 -10.50 10.93 -0.90
C ARG A 439 -10.70 11.13 -2.40
N LEU A 440 -9.72 11.77 -3.03
CA LEU A 440 -9.71 12.01 -4.46
C LEU A 440 -9.17 10.79 -5.20
N MET A 441 -9.76 10.48 -6.35
CA MET A 441 -9.30 9.41 -7.23
C MET A 441 -8.30 9.94 -8.23
N THR A 442 -7.17 9.23 -8.42
CA THR A 442 -6.12 9.60 -9.36
C THR A 442 -5.50 8.39 -10.05
N ALA A 443 -4.80 8.64 -11.15
CA ALA A 443 -3.92 7.69 -11.84
C ALA A 443 -2.78 8.47 -12.50
N ALA A 444 -1.59 7.87 -12.56
CA ALA A 444 -0.44 8.46 -13.24
C ALA A 444 -0.33 7.91 -14.67
N PHE A 445 -0.24 8.80 -15.67
CA PHE A 445 -0.12 8.48 -17.09
C PHE A 445 1.21 8.96 -17.65
N ASP A 446 1.68 8.34 -18.75
CA ASP A 446 2.93 8.69 -19.45
C ASP A 446 2.72 9.12 -20.91
N LEU A 447 1.49 9.10 -21.40
CA LEU A 447 1.13 9.25 -22.82
C LEU A 447 1.01 10.69 -23.32
N VAL A 448 1.63 11.64 -22.63
CA VAL A 448 1.71 13.01 -23.11
C VAL A 448 2.65 13.09 -24.30
N ARG A 449 2.15 13.57 -25.44
CA ARG A 449 2.90 13.74 -26.70
C ARG A 449 2.95 15.20 -27.13
N PHE A 450 3.98 15.57 -27.85
CA PHE A 450 4.10 16.88 -28.46
C PHE A 450 3.39 16.90 -29.81
N ASN A 451 2.39 17.78 -29.96
CA ASN A 451 1.71 18.04 -31.22
C ASN A 451 2.49 19.12 -31.98
N LYS A 452 3.12 18.74 -33.11
CA LYS A 452 3.96 19.63 -33.91
C LYS A 452 3.18 20.75 -34.59
N GLU A 453 1.92 20.52 -34.98
CA GLU A 453 1.08 21.51 -35.65
C GLU A 453 0.63 22.60 -34.67
N LYS A 454 0.19 22.19 -33.48
CA LYS A 454 -0.28 23.10 -32.43
C LYS A 454 0.85 23.65 -31.56
N GLN A 455 2.09 23.12 -31.69
CA GLN A 455 3.26 23.49 -30.88
C GLN A 455 3.01 23.37 -29.36
N LEU A 456 2.29 22.31 -28.92
CA LEU A 456 1.97 22.08 -27.51
C LEU A 456 1.88 20.58 -27.15
N PHE A 457 2.02 20.28 -25.87
CA PHE A 457 1.85 18.94 -25.33
C PHE A 457 0.36 18.63 -25.13
N VAL A 458 -0.06 17.46 -25.59
CA VAL A 458 -1.45 16.94 -25.48
C VAL A 458 -1.46 15.51 -24.96
N MET A 459 -2.58 15.12 -24.41
CA MET A 459 -2.86 13.73 -24.04
C MET A 459 -4.31 13.39 -24.40
N ASP A 460 -4.48 12.24 -25.04
CA ASP A 460 -5.77 11.73 -25.48
C ASP A 460 -6.07 10.39 -24.78
N ASP A 461 -6.27 10.41 -23.47
CA ASP A 461 -6.69 9.23 -22.72
C ASP A 461 -8.11 9.46 -22.17
N PRO A 462 -9.13 8.71 -22.62
CA PRO A 462 -10.51 8.92 -22.19
C PRO A 462 -10.73 8.67 -20.70
N PHE A 463 -9.87 7.89 -20.06
CA PHE A 463 -10.00 7.56 -18.63
C PHE A 463 -9.80 8.76 -17.70
N ILE A 464 -9.18 9.84 -18.17
CA ILE A 464 -9.04 11.09 -17.38
C ILE A 464 -10.39 11.63 -16.89
N GLN A 465 -11.48 11.31 -17.57
CA GLN A 465 -12.81 11.77 -17.17
C GLN A 465 -13.32 11.11 -15.87
N GLU A 466 -12.86 9.91 -15.57
CA GLU A 466 -13.24 9.16 -14.36
C GLU A 466 -12.48 9.62 -13.09
N LEU A 467 -11.44 10.45 -13.25
CA LEU A 467 -10.56 10.89 -12.17
C LEU A 467 -10.94 12.27 -11.61
N ASP A 468 -10.71 12.49 -10.34
CA ASP A 468 -10.82 13.80 -9.70
C ASP A 468 -9.60 14.69 -10.01
N VAL A 469 -8.42 14.09 -10.04
CA VAL A 469 -7.12 14.73 -10.32
C VAL A 469 -6.35 13.87 -11.32
N VAL A 470 -5.75 14.49 -12.32
CA VAL A 470 -4.94 13.82 -13.34
C VAL A 470 -3.46 13.93 -12.99
N ALA A 471 -2.73 12.84 -13.10
CA ALA A 471 -1.30 12.85 -12.85
C ALA A 471 -0.50 12.35 -14.08
N ILE A 472 0.66 12.95 -14.31
CA ILE A 472 1.49 12.70 -15.49
C ILE A 472 2.93 12.40 -15.08
N ASN A 473 3.45 11.30 -15.61
CA ASN A 473 4.88 10.98 -15.60
C ASN A 473 5.51 11.49 -16.90
N LYS A 474 6.43 12.45 -16.79
CA LYS A 474 7.07 13.01 -17.97
C LYS A 474 8.53 13.37 -17.73
N TYR A 475 9.40 12.61 -18.33
CA TYR A 475 10.86 12.69 -18.16
C TYR A 475 11.52 13.46 -19.31
N MET A 476 11.25 14.78 -19.38
CA MET A 476 11.87 15.65 -20.36
C MET A 476 13.36 15.86 -20.05
N GLY A 477 14.18 15.71 -21.06
CA GLY A 477 15.65 15.76 -20.93
C GLY A 477 16.28 14.43 -20.49
N TRP A 478 15.48 13.39 -20.17
CA TRP A 478 15.98 12.05 -19.85
C TRP A 478 15.52 11.00 -20.87
N TYR A 479 14.27 10.57 -20.81
CA TYR A 479 13.70 9.64 -21.80
C TYR A 479 13.16 10.34 -23.05
N HIS A 480 12.86 11.63 -22.96
CA HIS A 480 12.30 12.43 -24.05
C HIS A 480 13.15 13.66 -24.30
N GLN A 481 13.55 13.84 -25.55
CA GLN A 481 14.24 15.07 -25.97
C GLN A 481 13.30 16.27 -25.94
N TRP A 482 13.85 17.45 -25.72
CA TRP A 482 13.11 18.71 -25.80
C TRP A 482 12.72 19.01 -27.26
N PRO A 483 11.43 19.09 -27.62
CA PRO A 483 11.02 19.46 -28.97
C PRO A 483 11.20 20.95 -29.27
N LEU A 484 11.31 21.76 -28.21
CA LEU A 484 11.55 23.20 -28.21
C LEU A 484 12.13 23.63 -26.84
N ALA A 485 12.59 24.87 -26.72
CA ALA A 485 13.14 25.37 -25.46
C ALA A 485 12.13 25.23 -24.31
N PRO A 486 12.57 24.80 -23.12
CA PRO A 486 11.68 24.48 -21.99
C PRO A 486 10.68 25.58 -21.62
N GLU A 487 11.11 26.85 -21.66
CA GLU A 487 10.27 28.01 -21.37
C GLU A 487 9.19 28.28 -22.44
N LYS A 488 9.26 27.64 -23.60
CA LYS A 488 8.27 27.73 -24.67
C LYS A 488 7.29 26.55 -24.69
N ALA A 489 7.55 25.52 -23.89
CA ALA A 489 6.74 24.30 -23.81
C ALA A 489 5.36 24.60 -23.19
N LYS A 490 4.31 24.57 -24.00
CA LYS A 490 2.91 24.77 -23.58
C LYS A 490 2.20 23.44 -23.49
N TRP A 491 1.23 23.36 -22.57
CA TRP A 491 0.45 22.14 -22.30
C TRP A 491 -1.05 22.41 -22.41
N GLU A 492 -1.73 21.48 -23.08
CA GLU A 492 -3.20 21.37 -23.07
C GLU A 492 -3.54 19.93 -22.69
N VAL A 493 -3.42 19.64 -21.40
CA VAL A 493 -3.61 18.30 -20.83
C VAL A 493 -4.60 18.41 -19.68
N ALA A 494 -5.60 17.54 -19.66
CA ALA A 494 -6.62 17.47 -18.60
C ALA A 494 -7.34 18.83 -18.34
N LYS A 495 -7.71 19.55 -19.39
CA LYS A 495 -8.38 20.85 -19.28
C LYS A 495 -9.63 20.77 -18.40
N GLY A 496 -9.75 21.70 -17.46
CA GLY A 496 -10.83 21.75 -16.48
C GLY A 496 -10.66 20.83 -15.28
N LYS A 497 -9.50 20.15 -15.15
CA LYS A 497 -9.12 19.31 -13.99
C LYS A 497 -7.75 19.72 -13.45
N PRO A 498 -7.49 19.51 -12.14
CA PRO A 498 -6.15 19.70 -11.58
C PRO A 498 -5.16 18.70 -12.18
N LEU A 499 -3.95 19.16 -12.47
CA LEU A 499 -2.85 18.34 -12.99
C LEU A 499 -1.70 18.27 -11.98
N ILE A 500 -1.14 17.08 -11.81
CA ILE A 500 0.10 16.83 -11.06
C ILE A 500 1.13 16.26 -12.03
N ILE A 501 2.35 16.81 -12.04
CA ILE A 501 3.49 16.08 -12.61
C ILE A 501 3.97 15.11 -11.53
N SER A 502 3.57 13.86 -11.66
CA SER A 502 3.76 12.81 -10.65
C SER A 502 5.11 12.13 -10.71
N GLU A 503 5.80 12.24 -11.86
CA GLU A 503 7.18 11.80 -12.01
C GLU A 503 7.92 12.63 -13.05
N PHE A 504 9.12 13.08 -12.71
CA PHE A 504 10.09 13.70 -13.59
C PHE A 504 11.48 13.61 -12.96
N GLY A 505 12.52 13.71 -13.77
CA GLY A 505 13.90 13.65 -13.29
C GLY A 505 14.82 12.87 -14.25
N GLY A 506 16.04 12.65 -13.83
CA GLY A 506 17.06 11.88 -14.55
C GLY A 506 18.03 11.25 -13.58
N GLU A 507 18.81 10.29 -14.05
CA GLU A 507 19.78 9.58 -13.21
C GLU A 507 21.10 10.36 -13.09
N ALA A 508 21.72 10.30 -11.91
CA ALA A 508 23.07 10.78 -11.67
C ALA A 508 23.78 9.91 -10.63
N LEU A 509 25.05 9.65 -10.85
CA LEU A 509 25.92 9.00 -9.87
C LEU A 509 26.46 10.07 -8.91
N TYR A 510 26.25 9.88 -7.60
CA TYR A 510 26.74 10.83 -6.59
C TYR A 510 28.27 11.02 -6.69
N GLY A 511 28.71 12.27 -6.65
CA GLY A 511 30.12 12.65 -6.79
C GLY A 511 30.61 12.77 -8.23
N GLN A 512 29.83 12.36 -9.25
CA GLN A 512 30.15 12.56 -10.65
C GLN A 512 29.74 13.97 -11.08
N LEU A 513 30.71 14.81 -11.44
CA LEU A 513 30.53 16.23 -11.73
C LEU A 513 30.93 16.56 -13.18
N GLY A 514 30.46 17.71 -13.68
CA GLY A 514 30.75 18.22 -15.03
C GLY A 514 29.75 17.75 -16.08
N ASN A 515 29.93 18.27 -17.32
CA ASN A 515 29.13 17.93 -18.51
C ASN A 515 27.61 18.07 -18.26
N ASP A 516 27.16 19.29 -17.89
CA ASP A 516 25.78 19.60 -17.57
C ASP A 516 24.81 19.64 -18.78
N ASP A 517 25.34 19.50 -20.00
CA ASP A 517 24.64 19.44 -21.29
C ASP A 517 24.59 18.04 -21.91
N VAL A 518 25.27 17.05 -21.31
CA VAL A 518 25.41 15.69 -21.88
C VAL A 518 24.67 14.66 -21.00
N VAL A 519 23.54 14.14 -21.49
CA VAL A 519 22.73 13.15 -20.79
C VAL A 519 23.50 11.88 -20.38
N SER A 520 24.39 11.41 -21.25
CA SER A 520 25.22 10.22 -20.98
C SER A 520 26.34 10.46 -19.96
N SER A 521 26.50 11.68 -19.46
CA SER A 521 27.49 12.00 -18.44
C SER A 521 27.20 11.39 -17.07
N TRP A 522 25.91 11.12 -16.76
CA TRP A 522 25.45 10.68 -15.43
C TRP A 522 25.90 11.60 -14.29
N SER A 523 26.18 12.87 -14.63
CA SER A 523 26.67 13.85 -13.65
C SER A 523 25.55 14.46 -12.84
N GLU A 524 25.86 14.87 -11.61
CA GLU A 524 24.94 15.66 -10.79
C GLU A 524 24.65 17.04 -11.43
N ASP A 525 25.60 17.58 -12.23
CA ASP A 525 25.43 18.84 -12.95
C ASP A 525 24.36 18.70 -14.04
N TYR A 526 24.41 17.60 -14.82
CA TYR A 526 23.36 17.30 -15.80
C TYR A 526 22.00 17.09 -15.12
N GLN A 527 21.93 16.30 -14.04
CA GLN A 527 20.69 16.10 -13.30
C GLN A 527 20.11 17.45 -12.84
N ALA A 528 20.93 18.31 -12.25
CA ALA A 528 20.48 19.64 -11.79
C ALA A 528 20.02 20.54 -12.95
N SER A 529 20.72 20.49 -14.12
CA SER A 529 20.33 21.22 -15.34
C SER A 529 18.97 20.75 -15.86
N LEU A 530 18.77 19.44 -15.94
CA LEU A 530 17.50 18.81 -16.32
C LEU A 530 16.35 19.27 -15.39
N TYR A 531 16.58 19.28 -14.08
CA TYR A 531 15.58 19.77 -13.14
C TYR A 531 15.25 21.25 -13.36
N ARG A 532 16.26 22.14 -13.54
CA ARG A 532 16.04 23.56 -13.87
C ARG A 532 15.15 23.74 -15.11
N ASP A 533 15.38 22.96 -16.13
CA ASP A 533 14.63 23.06 -17.38
C ASP A 533 13.19 22.57 -17.23
N ASN A 534 12.97 21.47 -16.51
CA ASN A 534 11.60 21.04 -16.16
C ASN A 534 10.86 22.10 -15.36
N LEU A 535 11.51 22.74 -14.37
CA LEU A 535 10.90 23.84 -13.60
C LEU A 535 10.55 25.07 -14.45
N LYS A 536 11.31 25.35 -15.53
CA LYS A 536 10.93 26.39 -16.52
C LYS A 536 9.65 25.98 -17.27
N MET A 537 9.57 24.74 -17.74
CA MET A 537 8.39 24.20 -18.43
C MET A 537 7.14 24.25 -17.55
N PHE A 538 7.26 23.88 -16.28
CA PHE A 538 6.11 23.82 -15.35
C PHE A 538 5.37 25.14 -15.20
N LYS A 539 6.06 26.27 -15.37
CA LYS A 539 5.44 27.61 -15.33
C LYS A 539 4.40 27.83 -16.46
N ASN A 540 4.46 27.02 -17.51
CA ASN A 540 3.60 27.13 -18.69
C ASN A 540 2.45 26.09 -18.67
N ILE A 541 2.25 25.38 -17.56
CA ILE A 541 1.16 24.42 -17.37
C ILE A 541 0.06 25.09 -16.53
N PRO A 542 -1.05 25.53 -17.12
CA PRO A 542 -2.00 26.43 -16.44
C PRO A 542 -2.73 25.77 -15.27
N ASN A 543 -3.03 24.48 -15.38
CA ASN A 543 -3.74 23.68 -14.36
C ASN A 543 -2.81 22.84 -13.48
N LEU A 544 -1.50 23.16 -13.44
CA LEU A 544 -0.55 22.46 -12.56
C LEU A 544 -0.82 22.78 -11.09
N ARG A 545 -1.08 21.76 -10.31
CA ARG A 545 -1.36 21.87 -8.85
C ARG A 545 -0.46 21.00 -8.00
N GLY A 546 0.58 20.41 -8.60
CA GLY A 546 1.58 19.66 -7.86
C GLY A 546 2.70 19.13 -8.72
N THR A 547 3.84 18.89 -8.09
CA THR A 547 5.02 18.26 -8.70
C THR A 547 5.61 17.25 -7.75
N ALA A 548 6.03 16.09 -8.26
CA ALA A 548 6.70 15.03 -7.51
C ALA A 548 7.92 14.53 -8.30
N PRO A 549 9.13 14.91 -7.92
CA PRO A 549 10.33 14.31 -8.47
C PRO A 549 10.32 12.78 -8.33
N TRP A 550 10.83 12.09 -9.31
CA TRP A 550 11.18 10.70 -9.21
C TRP A 550 12.67 10.58 -9.01
N ILE A 551 13.18 10.41 -7.81
CA ILE A 551 12.59 9.93 -6.57
C ILE A 551 13.41 10.47 -5.38
N LEU A 552 13.00 10.26 -4.13
CA LEU A 552 13.73 10.77 -2.97
C LEU A 552 15.12 10.13 -2.84
N PHE A 553 15.19 8.78 -2.81
CA PHE A 553 16.44 8.02 -2.73
C PHE A 553 16.67 7.19 -3.98
N ASP A 554 17.93 6.95 -4.35
CA ASP A 554 18.28 5.86 -5.24
C ASP A 554 17.71 4.56 -4.67
N PHE A 555 17.17 3.68 -5.51
CA PHE A 555 16.53 2.46 -5.08
C PHE A 555 16.95 1.26 -5.92
N ARG A 556 16.82 0.06 -5.37
CA ARG A 556 17.21 -1.15 -6.05
C ARG A 556 16.23 -1.52 -7.16
N SER A 557 16.78 -1.86 -8.32
CA SER A 557 16.01 -2.33 -9.46
C SER A 557 16.73 -3.45 -10.19
N PRO A 558 16.04 -4.58 -10.47
CA PRO A 558 16.65 -5.73 -11.14
C PRO A 558 16.95 -5.48 -12.63
N PHE A 559 16.47 -4.38 -13.20
CA PHE A 559 16.61 -4.05 -14.62
C PHE A 559 17.66 -2.94 -14.89
N ARG A 560 18.30 -2.42 -13.86
CA ARG A 560 19.27 -1.32 -13.97
C ARG A 560 20.70 -1.85 -13.94
N PHE A 561 21.21 -2.22 -15.12
CA PHE A 561 22.51 -2.92 -15.27
C PHE A 561 23.56 -2.16 -16.04
N HIS A 562 23.47 -0.84 -16.15
CA HIS A 562 24.59 -0.10 -16.71
C HIS A 562 25.84 -0.39 -15.87
N PRO A 563 26.92 -0.96 -16.45
CA PRO A 563 27.98 -1.64 -15.68
C PRO A 563 28.76 -0.70 -14.76
N THR A 564 28.84 0.58 -15.10
CA THR A 564 29.60 1.56 -14.32
C THR A 564 28.73 2.48 -13.46
N ASN A 565 27.46 2.69 -13.83
CA ASN A 565 26.66 3.75 -13.20
C ASN A 565 25.48 3.23 -12.39
N GLN A 566 24.91 2.08 -12.75
CA GLN A 566 23.68 1.58 -12.10
C GLN A 566 23.94 0.44 -11.10
N ASP A 567 24.59 -0.66 -11.51
CA ASP A 567 24.85 -1.84 -10.67
C ASP A 567 23.62 -2.31 -9.84
N GLY A 568 22.49 -2.43 -10.51
CA GLY A 568 21.22 -2.82 -9.89
C GLY A 568 20.51 -1.70 -9.11
N TRP A 569 20.86 -0.44 -9.37
CA TRP A 569 20.24 0.73 -8.79
C TRP A 569 19.61 1.63 -9.83
N ASN A 570 18.40 2.10 -9.59
CA ASN A 570 17.87 3.27 -10.29
C ASN A 570 18.42 4.51 -9.59
N ARG A 571 19.20 5.31 -10.33
CA ARG A 571 19.97 6.45 -9.82
C ARG A 571 19.23 7.79 -9.94
N LYS A 572 17.90 7.76 -10.09
CA LYS A 572 17.07 8.99 -10.14
C LYS A 572 16.86 9.66 -8.80
N GLY A 573 17.30 9.06 -7.71
CA GLY A 573 17.22 9.64 -6.37
C GLY A 573 17.80 11.06 -6.32
N LEU A 574 17.14 11.94 -5.58
CA LEU A 574 17.72 13.21 -5.15
C LEU A 574 18.78 12.99 -4.05
N ILE A 575 18.71 11.83 -3.39
CA ILE A 575 19.66 11.35 -2.40
C ILE A 575 20.19 10.01 -2.89
N SER A 576 21.51 9.80 -2.78
CA SER A 576 22.16 8.57 -3.21
C SER A 576 21.79 7.36 -2.32
N ASP A 577 22.12 6.16 -2.80
CA ASP A 577 22.05 4.91 -2.03
C ASP A 577 22.89 4.92 -0.73
N GLN A 578 23.86 5.82 -0.65
CA GLN A 578 24.72 6.03 0.52
C GLN A 578 24.15 7.08 1.49
N GLY A 579 23.07 7.78 1.12
CA GLY A 579 22.45 8.82 1.94
C GLY A 579 22.95 10.25 1.69
N PHE A 580 23.72 10.48 0.63
CA PHE A 580 24.23 11.81 0.29
C PHE A 580 23.27 12.55 -0.65
N ARG A 581 22.96 13.82 -0.32
CA ARG A 581 22.09 14.67 -1.12
C ARG A 581 22.85 15.16 -2.38
N LYS A 582 22.26 14.91 -3.56
CA LYS A 582 22.79 15.34 -4.86
C LYS A 582 22.44 16.82 -5.12
N LYS A 583 23.09 17.45 -6.10
CA LYS A 583 22.85 18.87 -6.46
C LYS A 583 21.37 19.17 -6.73
N ALA A 584 20.65 18.28 -7.38
CA ALA A 584 19.23 18.44 -7.68
C ALA A 584 18.35 18.50 -6.41
N TRP A 585 18.75 17.90 -5.28
CA TRP A 585 18.06 18.00 -4.01
C TRP A 585 17.96 19.43 -3.52
N TYR A 586 19.08 20.18 -3.56
CA TYR A 586 19.13 21.58 -3.11
C TYR A 586 18.28 22.48 -4.01
N LEU A 587 18.31 22.24 -5.32
CA LEU A 587 17.50 22.97 -6.30
C LEU A 587 15.99 22.75 -6.05
N MET A 588 15.57 21.52 -5.79
CA MET A 588 14.17 21.21 -5.50
C MET A 588 13.71 21.75 -4.16
N ARG A 589 14.56 21.69 -3.12
CA ARG A 589 14.28 22.35 -1.83
C ARG A 589 14.02 23.84 -2.01
N ASP A 590 14.89 24.53 -2.74
CA ASP A 590 14.76 25.96 -2.98
C ASP A 590 13.49 26.28 -3.79
N TYR A 591 13.16 25.44 -4.79
CA TYR A 591 11.91 25.56 -5.53
C TYR A 591 10.68 25.42 -4.60
N TYR A 592 10.63 24.38 -3.77
CA TYR A 592 9.49 24.16 -2.86
C TYR A 592 9.35 25.22 -1.79
N ASN A 593 10.44 25.75 -1.26
CA ASN A 593 10.42 26.82 -0.27
C ASN A 593 9.92 28.17 -0.86
N ASN A 594 10.07 28.37 -2.17
CA ASN A 594 9.60 29.57 -2.86
C ASN A 594 8.14 29.49 -3.35
N ILE A 595 7.51 28.29 -3.33
CA ILE A 595 6.06 28.15 -3.58
C ILE A 595 5.29 28.54 -2.33
N LYS A 596 4.48 29.61 -2.47
CA LYS A 596 3.60 30.11 -1.41
C LYS A 596 2.35 29.26 -1.23
#